data_631860e247849b38b8b6255ab7dbebab
#
_entry.id   631860e247849b38b8b6255ab7dbebab
#
_cell.length_a   1.000
_cell.length_b   1.000
_cell.length_c   1.000
_cell.angle_alpha   90.00
_cell.angle_beta   90.00
_cell.angle_gamma   90.00
#
_symmetry.space_group_name_H-M   'P 1'
#
loop_
_entity.id
_entity.type
_entity.pdbx_description
1 polymer ?
#
loop_
_entity_poly.entity_id
_entity_poly.type
_entity_poly.pdbx_seq_one_letter_code
_entity_poly.pdbx_strand_id
1 'polypeptide(L)'
;MAIGSEQCPGQSTMFWRPEDVHEKPCPQCGYSIEFFKTDLKRKCPQCHREVLNPTSNFSCAEWCDHAEECLGPVLYSQVTEKRELDQRRQADFTRLLAGISPEDEQVKDVLTRLFQENTDPGNLIDTRSLGLLHEKNPSLAERATRYYREFADRQR
;
A
#
# COMPACT_ATOMS: atom_id res chain seq x y z
N MET A 1 37.83 -14.81 14.36
CA MET A 1 36.82 -13.88 14.88
C MET A 1 35.62 -13.99 13.94
N ALA A 2 34.55 -14.61 14.42
CA ALA A 2 33.32 -14.76 13.63
C ALA A 2 32.64 -13.41 13.57
N ILE A 3 32.51 -12.86 12.37
CA ILE A 3 31.69 -11.69 12.08
C ILE A 3 30.24 -12.17 12.25
N GLY A 4 29.59 -11.75 13.33
CA GLY A 4 28.19 -12.04 13.55
C GLY A 4 27.40 -11.52 12.37
N SER A 5 26.67 -12.40 11.69
CA SER A 5 25.66 -12.03 10.71
C SER A 5 24.62 -11.18 11.44
N GLU A 6 24.65 -9.89 11.25
CA GLU A 6 23.58 -8.99 11.68
C GLU A 6 22.32 -9.37 10.92
N GLN A 7 21.54 -10.28 11.51
CA GLN A 7 20.23 -10.62 10.97
C GLN A 7 19.33 -9.40 11.09
N CYS A 8 18.77 -8.99 9.95
CA CYS A 8 17.76 -7.94 9.94
C CYS A 8 16.65 -8.27 10.94
N PRO A 9 16.14 -7.30 11.73
CA PRO A 9 15.09 -7.53 12.73
C PRO A 9 13.85 -8.22 12.19
N GLY A 10 13.54 -8.04 10.89
CA GLY A 10 12.42 -8.70 10.20
C GLY A 10 12.63 -10.18 9.86
N GLN A 11 13.86 -10.71 9.98
CA GLN A 11 14.21 -12.09 9.69
C GLN A 11 14.40 -12.96 10.94
N SER A 12 14.10 -12.42 12.13
CA SER A 12 14.21 -13.16 13.38
C SER A 12 13.19 -14.30 13.45
N THR A 13 13.67 -15.53 13.62
CA THR A 13 12.85 -16.74 13.76
C THR A 13 12.38 -17.00 15.19
N MET A 14 12.77 -16.15 16.15
CA MET A 14 12.52 -16.35 17.58
C MET A 14 11.04 -16.37 17.99
N PHE A 15 10.13 -15.93 17.12
CA PHE A 15 8.70 -15.81 17.42
C PHE A 15 7.84 -16.43 16.32
N TRP A 16 8.25 -17.53 15.72
CA TRP A 16 7.47 -18.22 14.68
C TRP A 16 6.17 -18.80 15.25
N ARG A 17 5.08 -18.54 14.55
CA ARG A 17 3.75 -19.09 14.80
C ARG A 17 3.28 -19.86 13.55
N PRO A 18 2.39 -20.85 13.68
CA PRO A 18 1.80 -21.54 12.52
C PRO A 18 1.14 -20.57 11.51
N GLU A 19 0.63 -19.43 12.00
CA GLU A 19 0.00 -18.39 11.18
C GLU A 19 1.00 -17.61 10.31
N ASP A 20 2.29 -17.72 10.58
CA ASP A 20 3.36 -17.09 9.79
C ASP A 20 3.68 -17.87 8.50
N VAL A 21 3.00 -19.01 8.28
CA VAL A 21 3.08 -19.82 7.06
C VAL A 21 1.76 -19.69 6.30
N HIS A 22 1.83 -19.31 5.05
CA HIS A 22 0.65 -19.20 4.20
C HIS A 22 0.94 -19.67 2.76
N GLU A 23 -0.08 -20.16 2.12
CA GLU A 23 -0.01 -20.64 0.74
C GLU A 23 -0.61 -19.61 -0.21
N LYS A 24 0.04 -19.43 -1.36
CA LYS A 24 -0.47 -18.59 -2.46
C LYS A 24 -0.30 -19.27 -3.80
N PRO A 25 -1.28 -19.18 -4.69
CA PRO A 25 -1.17 -19.72 -6.02
C PRO A 25 -0.16 -18.94 -6.86
N CYS A 26 0.66 -19.65 -7.62
CA CYS A 26 1.56 -19.06 -8.59
C CYS A 26 0.73 -18.32 -9.67
N PRO A 27 1.01 -17.04 -9.96
CA PRO A 27 0.26 -16.28 -10.94
C PRO A 27 0.41 -16.78 -12.37
N GLN A 28 1.40 -17.64 -12.63
CA GLN A 28 1.65 -18.19 -13.96
C GLN A 28 1.04 -19.58 -14.17
N CYS A 29 1.16 -20.50 -13.19
CA CYS A 29 0.75 -21.90 -13.37
C CYS A 29 -0.27 -22.39 -12.35
N GLY A 30 -0.67 -21.55 -11.39
CA GLY A 30 -1.67 -21.91 -10.36
C GLY A 30 -1.16 -22.83 -9.25
N TYR A 31 0.10 -23.30 -9.29
CA TYR A 31 0.67 -24.15 -8.25
C TYR A 31 0.69 -23.43 -6.91
N SER A 32 0.24 -24.09 -5.83
CA SER A 32 0.27 -23.51 -4.48
C SER A 32 1.71 -23.43 -3.96
N ILE A 33 2.17 -22.23 -3.69
CA ILE A 33 3.50 -21.97 -3.14
C ILE A 33 3.34 -21.61 -1.68
N GLU A 34 4.07 -22.33 -0.83
CA GLU A 34 4.14 -22.07 0.60
C GLU A 34 5.17 -20.97 0.87
N PHE A 35 4.74 -19.91 1.56
CA PHE A 35 5.59 -18.79 1.99
C PHE A 35 5.70 -18.77 3.50
N PHE A 36 6.89 -18.53 3.99
CA PHE A 36 7.15 -18.19 5.38
C PHE A 36 7.21 -16.66 5.55
N LYS A 37 6.93 -16.18 6.73
CA LYS A 37 6.98 -14.76 7.06
C LYS A 37 8.29 -14.07 6.67
N THR A 38 9.40 -14.81 6.73
CA THR A 38 10.74 -14.33 6.42
C THR A 38 11.09 -14.40 4.92
N ASP A 39 10.27 -15.08 4.12
CA ASP A 39 10.52 -15.19 2.70
C ASP A 39 10.14 -13.88 2.00
N LEU A 40 11.08 -13.28 1.30
CA LEU A 40 10.80 -12.14 0.42
C LEU A 40 10.25 -12.62 -0.92
N LYS A 41 10.81 -13.68 -1.45
CA LYS A 41 10.41 -14.30 -2.71
C LYS A 41 10.69 -15.80 -2.68
N ARG A 42 9.95 -16.58 -3.46
CA ARG A 42 10.18 -18.01 -3.68
C ARG A 42 10.07 -18.36 -5.15
N LYS A 43 10.85 -19.35 -5.57
CA LYS A 43 10.72 -19.94 -6.90
C LYS A 43 9.59 -20.96 -6.88
N CYS A 44 8.66 -20.83 -7.83
CA CYS A 44 7.63 -21.83 -8.03
C CYS A 44 8.25 -23.19 -8.36
N PRO A 45 7.93 -24.28 -7.64
CA PRO A 45 8.50 -25.60 -7.92
C PRO A 45 8.13 -26.12 -9.30
N GLN A 46 6.98 -25.71 -9.85
CA GLN A 46 6.46 -26.21 -11.11
C GLN A 46 6.98 -25.44 -12.33
N CYS A 47 6.97 -24.10 -12.30
CA CYS A 47 7.34 -23.28 -13.46
C CYS A 47 8.62 -22.46 -13.27
N HIS A 48 9.28 -22.60 -12.13
CA HIS A 48 10.53 -21.94 -11.74
C HIS A 48 10.50 -20.41 -11.74
N ARG A 49 9.31 -19.80 -11.90
CA ARG A 49 9.13 -18.35 -11.80
C ARG A 49 9.36 -17.89 -10.37
N GLU A 50 10.04 -16.77 -10.20
CA GLU A 50 10.12 -16.09 -8.91
C GLU A 50 8.78 -15.40 -8.61
N VAL A 51 8.23 -15.70 -7.45
CA VAL A 51 6.99 -15.14 -6.93
C VAL A 51 7.29 -14.43 -5.62
N LEU A 52 6.84 -13.19 -5.53
CA LEU A 52 6.99 -12.39 -4.32
C LEU A 52 6.03 -12.85 -3.24
N ASN A 53 6.47 -12.79 -2.00
CA ASN A 53 5.60 -13.00 -0.87
C ASN A 53 4.66 -11.81 -0.70
N PRO A 54 3.33 -11.95 -0.92
CA PRO A 54 2.40 -10.83 -0.88
C PRO A 54 2.20 -10.25 0.52
N THR A 55 2.59 -10.99 1.56
CA THR A 55 2.49 -10.53 2.96
C THR A 55 3.80 -9.95 3.49
N SER A 56 4.87 -9.97 2.70
CA SER A 56 6.13 -9.34 3.10
C SER A 56 5.95 -7.84 3.27
N ASN A 57 6.29 -7.37 4.45
CA ASN A 57 6.36 -5.95 4.72
C ASN A 57 7.78 -5.46 4.38
N PHE A 58 7.91 -4.73 3.28
CA PHE A 58 9.17 -4.15 2.84
C PHE A 58 9.46 -2.78 3.49
N SER A 59 8.81 -2.47 4.61
CA SER A 59 9.03 -1.19 5.31
C SER A 59 10.48 -0.97 5.73
N CYS A 60 11.24 -2.05 5.95
CA CYS A 60 12.68 -1.94 6.20
C CYS A 60 13.46 -1.35 5.02
N ALA A 61 12.98 -1.52 3.78
CA ALA A 61 13.61 -0.93 2.60
C ALA A 61 13.54 0.60 2.57
N GLU A 62 12.72 1.20 3.42
CA GLU A 62 12.58 2.67 3.50
C GLU A 62 13.76 3.34 4.20
N TRP A 63 14.48 2.62 5.05
CA TRP A 63 15.56 3.13 5.90
C TRP A 63 16.83 2.29 5.88
N CYS A 64 16.84 1.19 5.15
CA CYS A 64 17.99 0.28 5.09
C CYS A 64 18.88 0.64 3.90
N ASP A 65 20.16 0.96 4.16
CA ASP A 65 21.16 1.28 3.13
C ASP A 65 21.47 0.09 2.22
N HIS A 66 21.19 -1.13 2.66
CA HIS A 66 21.39 -2.38 1.91
C HIS A 66 20.12 -2.93 1.26
N ALA A 67 19.05 -2.13 1.19
CA ALA A 67 17.76 -2.58 0.67
C ALA A 67 17.86 -3.05 -0.79
N GLU A 68 18.62 -2.37 -1.63
CA GLU A 68 18.81 -2.73 -3.04
C GLU A 68 19.53 -4.06 -3.19
N GLU A 69 20.58 -4.31 -2.39
CA GLU A 69 21.32 -5.58 -2.41
C GLU A 69 20.45 -6.75 -1.92
N CYS A 70 19.63 -6.50 -0.88
CA CYS A 70 18.76 -7.50 -0.29
C CYS A 70 17.60 -7.90 -1.21
N LEU A 71 16.92 -6.91 -1.81
CA LEU A 71 15.74 -7.10 -2.65
C LEU A 71 16.10 -7.40 -4.12
N GLY A 72 17.27 -6.95 -4.55
CA GLY A 72 17.67 -6.89 -5.96
C GLY A 72 17.04 -5.69 -6.70
N PRO A 73 17.62 -5.27 -7.83
CA PRO A 73 17.28 -3.98 -8.47
C PRO A 73 15.82 -3.90 -8.93
N VAL A 74 15.25 -4.98 -9.43
CA VAL A 74 13.88 -5.00 -9.96
C VAL A 74 12.85 -4.83 -8.83
N LEU A 75 13.05 -5.50 -7.70
CA LEU A 75 12.11 -5.44 -6.59
C LEU A 75 12.28 -4.13 -5.83
N TYR A 76 13.51 -3.68 -5.67
CA TYR A 76 13.81 -2.40 -5.04
C TYR A 76 13.16 -1.23 -5.80
N SER A 77 13.24 -1.20 -7.13
CA SER A 77 12.56 -0.17 -7.94
C SER A 77 11.04 -0.19 -7.74
N GLN A 78 10.41 -1.36 -7.70
CA GLN A 78 8.97 -1.47 -7.46
C GLN A 78 8.55 -0.96 -6.07
N VAL A 79 9.36 -1.26 -5.05
CA VAL A 79 9.10 -0.77 -3.67
C VAL A 79 9.26 0.75 -3.60
N THR A 80 10.29 1.29 -4.23
CA THR A 80 10.54 2.75 -4.24
C THR A 80 9.48 3.50 -5.04
N GLU A 81 9.08 3.01 -6.21
CA GLU A 81 8.00 3.59 -7.02
C GLU A 81 6.67 3.62 -6.25
N LYS A 82 6.33 2.50 -5.61
CA LYS A 82 5.12 2.43 -4.77
C LYS A 82 5.17 3.45 -3.64
N ARG A 83 6.30 3.54 -2.94
CA ARG A 83 6.49 4.50 -1.85
C ARG A 83 6.35 5.95 -2.32
N GLU A 84 6.97 6.30 -3.45
CA GLU A 84 6.84 7.64 -4.02
C GLU A 84 5.38 7.96 -4.38
N LEU A 85 4.66 6.99 -4.94
CA LEU A 85 3.24 7.14 -5.27
C LEU A 85 2.41 7.36 -4.01
N ASP A 86 2.64 6.56 -2.97
CA ASP A 86 1.93 6.69 -1.68
C ASP A 86 2.24 8.04 -1.00
N GLN A 87 3.49 8.53 -1.06
CA GLN A 87 3.87 9.84 -0.53
C GLN A 87 3.18 10.98 -1.28
N ARG A 88 3.17 10.92 -2.62
CA ARG A 88 2.46 11.91 -3.45
C ARG A 88 0.97 11.91 -3.13
N ARG A 89 0.36 10.74 -3.07
CA ARG A 89 -1.05 10.56 -2.73
C ARG A 89 -1.39 11.14 -1.36
N GLN A 90 -0.54 10.92 -0.35
CA GLN A 90 -0.70 11.49 0.99
C GLN A 90 -0.56 13.02 1.00
N ALA A 91 0.40 13.56 0.25
CA ALA A 91 0.59 15.00 0.11
C ALA A 91 -0.60 15.66 -0.60
N ASP A 92 -1.11 15.04 -1.65
CA ASP A 92 -2.28 15.51 -2.38
C ASP A 92 -3.54 15.49 -1.51
N PHE A 93 -3.72 14.43 -0.73
CA PHE A 93 -4.82 14.35 0.22
C PHE A 93 -4.74 15.45 1.30
N THR A 94 -3.56 15.71 1.84
CA THR A 94 -3.34 16.80 2.80
C THR A 94 -3.69 18.17 2.19
N ARG A 95 -3.33 18.40 0.92
CA ARG A 95 -3.70 19.63 0.19
C ARG A 95 -5.20 19.73 -0.05
N LEU A 96 -5.87 18.64 -0.36
CA LEU A 96 -7.33 18.58 -0.47
C LEU A 96 -7.98 19.01 0.84
N LEU A 97 -7.57 18.41 1.97
CA LEU A 97 -8.14 18.72 3.29
C LEU A 97 -7.89 20.19 3.70
N ALA A 98 -6.72 20.74 3.35
CA ALA A 98 -6.40 22.14 3.63
C ALA A 98 -7.28 23.13 2.85
N GLY A 99 -7.84 22.71 1.72
CA GLY A 99 -8.77 23.52 0.91
C GLY A 99 -10.22 23.52 1.42
N ILE A 100 -10.54 22.69 2.42
CA ILE A 100 -11.91 22.58 2.95
C ILE A 100 -12.13 23.60 4.06
N SER A 101 -13.26 24.33 3.98
CA SER A 101 -13.65 25.30 5.01
C SER A 101 -13.71 24.66 6.40
N PRO A 102 -13.30 25.39 7.46
CA PRO A 102 -13.43 24.92 8.85
C PRO A 102 -14.88 24.56 9.25
N GLU A 103 -15.86 25.18 8.61
CA GLU A 103 -17.29 24.92 8.84
C GLU A 103 -17.75 23.56 8.28
N ASP A 104 -16.98 22.98 7.34
CA ASP A 104 -17.29 21.72 6.68
C ASP A 104 -16.50 20.53 7.26
N GLU A 105 -16.36 20.45 8.59
CA GLU A 105 -15.63 19.39 9.28
C GLU A 105 -16.17 17.99 8.94
N GLN A 106 -17.48 17.84 8.80
CA GLN A 106 -18.10 16.59 8.37
C GLN A 106 -17.64 16.12 6.98
N VAL A 107 -17.34 17.06 6.09
CA VAL A 107 -16.77 16.75 4.77
C VAL A 107 -15.35 16.23 4.92
N LYS A 108 -14.53 16.81 5.80
CA LYS A 108 -13.18 16.32 6.09
C LYS A 108 -13.20 14.89 6.62
N ASP A 109 -14.08 14.60 7.56
CA ASP A 109 -14.22 13.26 8.15
C ASP A 109 -14.60 12.21 7.12
N VAL A 110 -15.58 12.54 6.27
CA VAL A 110 -16.03 11.65 5.21
C VAL A 110 -14.93 11.41 4.18
N LEU A 111 -14.25 12.46 3.69
CA LEU A 111 -13.18 12.33 2.72
C LEU A 111 -11.99 11.56 3.30
N THR A 112 -11.69 11.74 4.60
CA THR A 112 -10.64 10.98 5.30
C THR A 112 -10.96 9.50 5.34
N ARG A 113 -12.20 9.13 5.68
CA ARG A 113 -12.64 7.74 5.67
C ARG A 113 -12.57 7.14 4.27
N LEU A 114 -13.09 7.85 3.25
CA LEU A 114 -13.05 7.38 1.85
C LEU A 114 -11.62 7.22 1.32
N PHE A 115 -10.70 8.08 1.74
CA PHE A 115 -9.28 7.96 1.41
C PHE A 115 -8.64 6.72 2.05
N GLN A 116 -8.96 6.44 3.32
CA GLN A 116 -8.43 5.27 4.05
C GLN A 116 -8.99 3.95 3.49
N GLU A 117 -10.26 3.93 3.09
CA GLU A 117 -10.93 2.77 2.52
C GLU A 117 -10.52 2.51 1.07
N ASN A 118 -9.97 3.52 0.38
CA ASN A 118 -9.60 3.40 -1.02
C ASN A 118 -8.28 2.65 -1.22
N THR A 119 -8.35 1.51 -1.88
CA THR A 119 -7.22 0.65 -2.22
C THR A 119 -6.62 0.93 -3.61
N ASP A 120 -7.26 1.79 -4.41
CA ASP A 120 -6.76 2.17 -5.74
C ASP A 120 -5.66 3.23 -5.61
N PRO A 121 -4.41 2.93 -5.98
CA PRO A 121 -3.30 3.88 -5.89
C PRO A 121 -3.41 5.03 -6.92
N GLY A 122 -4.17 4.83 -8.00
CA GLY A 122 -4.34 5.83 -9.07
C GLY A 122 -5.28 6.98 -8.72
N ASN A 123 -6.10 6.84 -7.69
CA ASN A 123 -7.09 7.83 -7.28
C ASN A 123 -6.99 8.12 -5.78
N LEU A 124 -7.24 9.37 -5.39
CA LEU A 124 -7.32 9.73 -3.96
C LEU A 124 -8.54 9.11 -3.30
N ILE A 125 -9.66 9.09 -4.00
CA ILE A 125 -10.96 8.63 -3.49
C ILE A 125 -11.65 7.82 -4.58
N ASP A 126 -12.25 6.71 -4.21
CA ASP A 126 -13.12 5.97 -5.12
C ASP A 126 -14.43 6.76 -5.35
N THR A 127 -14.68 7.15 -6.60
CA THR A 127 -15.88 7.90 -7.00
C THR A 127 -17.17 7.13 -6.79
N ARG A 128 -17.12 5.78 -6.79
CA ARG A 128 -18.28 4.93 -6.47
C ARG A 128 -18.70 5.11 -5.02
N SER A 129 -17.74 5.24 -4.12
CA SER A 129 -17.99 5.48 -2.70
C SER A 129 -18.65 6.83 -2.44
N LEU A 130 -18.34 7.86 -3.26
CA LEU A 130 -19.07 9.13 -3.25
C LEU A 130 -20.52 8.96 -3.74
N GLY A 131 -20.77 8.11 -4.73
CA GLY A 131 -22.12 7.77 -5.20
C GLY A 131 -22.96 7.10 -4.11
N LEU A 132 -22.38 6.13 -3.38
CA LEU A 132 -23.06 5.48 -2.25
C LEU A 132 -23.34 6.45 -1.09
N LEU A 133 -22.45 7.41 -0.89
CA LEU A 133 -22.68 8.48 0.09
C LEU A 133 -23.86 9.36 -0.31
N HIS A 134 -24.04 9.62 -1.61
CA HIS A 134 -25.15 10.43 -2.13
C HIS A 134 -26.51 9.81 -1.83
N GLU A 135 -26.61 8.47 -1.87
CA GLU A 135 -27.85 7.77 -1.51
C GLU A 135 -28.23 7.95 -0.04
N LYS A 136 -27.22 8.05 0.86
CA LYS A 136 -27.42 8.16 2.31
C LYS A 136 -27.55 9.61 2.78
N ASN A 137 -26.76 10.50 2.22
CA ASN A 137 -26.72 11.91 2.59
C ASN A 137 -26.35 12.78 1.37
N PRO A 138 -27.35 13.17 0.53
CA PRO A 138 -27.13 13.93 -0.69
C PRO A 138 -26.36 15.24 -0.47
N SER A 139 -26.76 16.02 0.53
CA SER A 139 -26.13 17.33 0.81
C SER A 139 -24.65 17.21 1.16
N LEU A 140 -24.27 16.22 1.98
CA LEU A 140 -22.89 15.97 2.35
C LEU A 140 -22.06 15.47 1.15
N ALA A 141 -22.65 14.58 0.33
CA ALA A 141 -22.03 14.05 -0.86
C ALA A 141 -21.78 15.14 -1.92
N GLU A 142 -22.72 16.05 -2.13
CA GLU A 142 -22.58 17.18 -3.05
C GLU A 142 -21.43 18.11 -2.62
N ARG A 143 -21.35 18.46 -1.32
CA ARG A 143 -20.25 19.26 -0.79
C ARG A 143 -18.91 18.57 -0.94
N ALA A 144 -18.82 17.29 -0.58
CA ALA A 144 -17.61 16.50 -0.73
C ALA A 144 -17.16 16.39 -2.19
N THR A 145 -18.11 16.16 -3.10
CA THR A 145 -17.85 16.09 -4.55
C THR A 145 -17.36 17.43 -5.10
N ARG A 146 -17.92 18.54 -4.64
CA ARG A 146 -17.49 19.87 -5.04
C ARG A 146 -16.04 20.13 -4.67
N TYR A 147 -15.64 19.91 -3.41
CA TYR A 147 -14.26 20.10 -2.96
C TYR A 147 -13.29 19.20 -3.72
N TYR A 148 -13.67 17.94 -3.94
CA TYR A 148 -12.84 17.01 -4.68
C TYR A 148 -12.65 17.42 -6.15
N ARG A 149 -13.69 17.89 -6.83
CA ARG A 149 -13.61 18.40 -8.20
C ARG A 149 -12.74 19.66 -8.29
N GLU A 150 -12.96 20.63 -7.43
CA GLU A 150 -12.16 21.85 -7.37
C GLU A 150 -10.67 21.54 -7.14
N PHE A 151 -10.38 20.55 -6.33
CA PHE A 151 -9.03 20.07 -6.13
C PHE A 151 -8.47 19.41 -7.40
N ALA A 152 -9.20 18.52 -8.02
CA ALA A 152 -8.77 17.82 -9.25
C ALA A 152 -8.54 18.80 -10.42
N ASP A 153 -9.34 19.83 -10.55
CA ASP A 153 -9.20 20.85 -11.59
C ASP A 153 -7.95 21.74 -11.40
N ARG A 154 -7.51 21.94 -10.16
CA ARG A 154 -6.25 22.67 -9.84
C ARG A 154 -4.99 21.86 -10.12
N GLN A 155 -5.12 20.53 -10.26
CA GLN A 155 -3.98 19.63 -10.53
C GLN A 155 -3.72 19.44 -12.04
N ARG A 156 -4.62 19.90 -12.90
CA ARG A 156 -4.48 19.86 -14.38
C ARG A 156 -3.73 21.09 -14.90
#